data_8d45851ba3dfad69895558707cb36ac4
#
_entry.id   8d45851ba3dfad69895558707cb36ac4
#
_cell.length_a   1.000
_cell.length_b   1.000
_cell.length_c   1.000
_cell.angle_alpha   90.00
_cell.angle_beta   90.00
_cell.angle_gamma   90.00
#
_symmetry.space_group_name_H-M   'P 1'
#
loop_
_entity.id
_entity.type
_entity.pdbx_description
1 polymer ?
#
loop_
_entity_poly.entity_id
_entity_poly.type
_entity_poly.pdbx_seq_one_letter_code
_entity_poly.pdbx_strand_id
1 'polypeptide(L)'
;MEKLIKLVIDYWHKPITIAVVFLTAFLCSLYFFSDIDINRVTIYGVILSVFVPSVIVAVWYLTTRVPRARKGRTGIVIAVSAEGDKERIRLQSDFINVLRSALDDSNDLLRFDFVVLPKWHAEKILDSDAAEKYARKCRAHFLVFGNAKVRVLNGKESHVLRLRQLIVHKPIPTDLSKVFSQEMSEVFSGNINVSRENDLVGLEVTSVWLAEAAKYFIAVAALVSGDLN
;
A
#
# COMPACT_ATOMS: atom_id res chain seq x y z
N MET A 1 -16.29 23.60 11.56
CA MET A 1 -16.51 22.15 11.68
C MET A 1 -15.82 21.36 10.56
N GLU A 2 -15.99 21.76 9.32
CA GLU A 2 -15.39 21.10 8.13
C GLU A 2 -13.86 20.96 8.19
N LYS A 3 -13.14 21.99 8.65
CA LYS A 3 -11.68 21.96 8.83
C LYS A 3 -11.21 20.92 9.85
N LEU A 4 -11.97 20.72 10.92
CA LEU A 4 -11.65 19.72 11.95
C LEU A 4 -11.88 18.29 11.42
N ILE A 5 -12.98 18.08 10.69
CA ILE A 5 -13.28 16.79 10.06
C ILE A 5 -12.16 16.42 9.06
N LYS A 6 -11.75 17.37 8.21
CA LYS A 6 -10.65 17.16 7.27
C LYS A 6 -9.35 16.82 7.99
N LEU A 7 -9.02 17.54 9.06
CA LEU A 7 -7.83 17.27 9.85
C LEU A 7 -7.86 15.88 10.49
N VAL A 8 -8.99 15.44 11.02
CA VAL A 8 -9.14 14.08 11.57
C VAL A 8 -8.96 13.04 10.47
N ILE A 9 -9.53 13.24 9.28
CA ILE A 9 -9.40 12.32 8.14
C ILE A 9 -7.94 12.24 7.69
N ASP A 10 -7.25 13.36 7.54
CA ASP A 10 -5.86 13.43 7.08
C ASP A 10 -4.89 12.75 8.07
N TYR A 11 -5.17 12.84 9.36
CA TYR A 11 -4.35 12.25 10.43
C TYR A 11 -4.93 10.96 11.02
N TRP A 12 -6.00 10.41 10.45
CA TRP A 12 -6.66 9.20 10.95
C TRP A 12 -5.73 8.02 11.15
N HIS A 13 -4.71 7.90 10.32
CA HIS A 13 -3.72 6.82 10.38
C HIS A 13 -2.70 6.95 11.52
N LYS A 14 -2.66 8.08 12.24
CA LYS A 14 -1.72 8.32 13.35
C LYS A 14 -2.32 7.82 14.67
N PRO A 15 -1.55 7.08 15.50
CA PRO A 15 -2.05 6.55 16.77
C PRO A 15 -2.48 7.64 17.75
N ILE A 16 -1.86 8.82 17.67
CA ILE A 16 -2.22 9.96 18.52
C ILE A 16 -3.64 10.46 18.25
N THR A 17 -4.07 10.44 16.98
CA THR A 17 -5.41 10.86 16.59
C THR A 17 -6.47 9.96 17.18
N ILE A 18 -6.24 8.62 17.14
CA ILE A 18 -7.20 7.70 17.75
C ILE A 18 -7.25 7.82 19.27
N ALA A 19 -6.11 8.10 19.92
CA ALA A 19 -6.08 8.34 21.37
C ALA A 19 -6.92 9.59 21.75
N VAL A 20 -6.80 10.67 20.97
CA VAL A 20 -7.59 11.89 21.18
C VAL A 20 -9.07 11.62 20.93
N VAL A 21 -9.42 10.96 19.82
CA VAL A 21 -10.81 10.62 19.48
C VAL A 21 -11.42 9.69 20.53
N PHE A 22 -10.68 8.69 21.00
CA PHE A 22 -11.11 7.80 22.08
C PHE A 22 -11.39 8.58 23.35
N LEU A 23 -10.45 9.42 23.79
CA LEU A 23 -10.59 10.21 25.03
C LEU A 23 -11.78 11.15 24.94
N THR A 24 -11.93 11.85 23.81
CA THR A 24 -13.07 12.76 23.59
C THR A 24 -14.39 12.00 23.62
N ALA A 25 -14.50 10.88 22.90
CA ALA A 25 -15.72 10.07 22.89
C ALA A 25 -16.05 9.51 24.27
N PHE A 26 -15.04 9.08 25.02
CA PHE A 26 -15.20 8.59 26.39
C PHE A 26 -15.69 9.69 27.35
N LEU A 27 -15.07 10.87 27.33
CA LEU A 27 -15.48 12.00 28.18
C LEU A 27 -16.88 12.51 27.82
N CYS A 28 -17.22 12.62 26.52
CA CYS A 28 -18.56 12.98 26.10
C CYS A 28 -19.60 11.95 26.57
N SER A 29 -19.29 10.68 26.50
CA SER A 29 -20.17 9.61 26.99
C SER A 29 -20.39 9.72 28.49
N LEU A 30 -19.31 9.90 29.27
CA LEU A 30 -19.42 10.08 30.72
C LEU A 30 -20.25 11.31 31.09
N TYR A 31 -20.03 12.45 30.41
CA TYR A 31 -20.81 13.66 30.63
C TYR A 31 -22.30 13.44 30.34
N PHE A 32 -22.62 12.82 29.20
CA PHE A 32 -24.00 12.55 28.81
C PHE A 32 -24.76 11.67 29.81
N PHE A 33 -24.08 10.71 30.44
CA PHE A 33 -24.68 9.79 31.40
C PHE A 33 -24.60 10.27 32.86
N SER A 34 -23.87 11.36 33.16
CA SER A 34 -23.77 11.89 34.51
C SER A 34 -25.07 12.56 34.99
N ASP A 35 -25.90 13.06 34.06
CA ASP A 35 -27.15 13.76 34.33
C ASP A 35 -28.38 12.82 34.51
N ILE A 36 -28.20 11.50 34.37
CA ILE A 36 -29.30 10.52 34.39
C ILE A 36 -29.32 9.82 35.75
N ASP A 37 -30.47 9.81 36.40
CA ASP A 37 -30.72 9.37 37.77
C ASP A 37 -30.18 7.95 38.11
N ILE A 38 -29.60 7.83 39.31
CA ILE A 38 -28.44 6.96 39.65
C ILE A 38 -28.69 5.43 39.74
N ASN A 39 -29.92 4.90 39.80
CA ASN A 39 -30.10 3.55 40.33
C ASN A 39 -30.21 2.37 39.35
N ARG A 40 -30.46 2.56 38.07
CA ARG A 40 -30.43 1.48 37.05
C ARG A 40 -29.67 1.84 35.75
N VAL A 41 -29.59 3.09 35.44
CA VAL A 41 -29.00 3.61 34.19
C VAL A 41 -27.47 3.62 34.27
N THR A 42 -26.89 3.65 35.46
CA THR A 42 -25.45 3.78 35.69
C THR A 42 -24.66 2.62 35.08
N ILE A 43 -25.14 1.37 35.21
CA ILE A 43 -24.42 0.22 34.68
C ILE A 43 -24.44 0.23 33.14
N TYR A 44 -25.60 0.48 32.54
CA TYR A 44 -25.71 0.57 31.08
C TYR A 44 -24.96 1.79 30.52
N GLY A 45 -25.00 2.91 31.23
CA GLY A 45 -24.24 4.13 30.89
C GLY A 45 -22.73 3.87 30.86
N VAL A 46 -22.20 3.20 31.90
CA VAL A 46 -20.77 2.84 31.96
C VAL A 46 -20.42 1.84 30.85
N ILE A 47 -21.25 0.83 30.61
CA ILE A 47 -21.02 -0.13 29.52
C ILE A 47 -20.98 0.58 28.16
N LEU A 48 -21.94 1.47 27.90
CA LEU A 48 -22.01 2.19 26.63
C LEU A 48 -20.83 3.18 26.46
N SER A 49 -20.39 3.82 27.57
CA SER A 49 -19.24 4.74 27.57
C SER A 49 -17.91 4.05 27.23
N VAL A 50 -17.78 2.76 27.49
CA VAL A 50 -16.61 1.97 27.08
C VAL A 50 -16.82 1.35 25.71
N PHE A 51 -18.03 0.89 25.41
CA PHE A 51 -18.33 0.18 24.16
C PHE A 51 -18.14 1.06 22.91
N VAL A 52 -18.71 2.27 22.90
CA VAL A 52 -18.63 3.19 21.75
C VAL A 52 -17.19 3.53 21.38
N PRO A 53 -16.32 4.00 22.29
CA PRO A 53 -14.91 4.24 21.98
C PRO A 53 -14.16 2.97 21.54
N SER A 54 -14.51 1.81 22.10
CA SER A 54 -13.89 0.53 21.71
C SER A 54 -14.22 0.16 20.26
N VAL A 55 -15.45 0.39 19.80
CA VAL A 55 -15.85 0.19 18.40
C VAL A 55 -15.06 1.13 17.49
N ILE A 56 -14.88 2.40 17.86
CA ILE A 56 -14.07 3.36 17.09
C ILE A 56 -12.63 2.86 16.96
N VAL A 57 -12.02 2.38 18.04
CA VAL A 57 -10.66 1.80 18.03
C VAL A 57 -10.60 0.56 17.14
N ALA A 58 -11.59 -0.32 17.19
CA ALA A 58 -11.66 -1.51 16.36
C ALA A 58 -11.76 -1.15 14.86
N VAL A 59 -12.62 -0.21 14.50
CA VAL A 59 -12.73 0.31 13.13
C VAL A 59 -11.41 0.93 12.68
N TRP A 60 -10.79 1.74 13.52
CA TRP A 60 -9.48 2.33 13.23
C TRP A 60 -8.42 1.25 12.99
N TYR A 61 -8.33 0.26 13.85
CA TYR A 61 -7.38 -0.83 13.71
C TYR A 61 -7.59 -1.59 12.39
N LEU A 62 -8.84 -1.88 12.04
CA LEU A 62 -9.17 -2.59 10.80
C LEU A 62 -8.84 -1.78 9.55
N THR A 63 -9.05 -0.46 9.59
CA THR A 63 -8.81 0.44 8.44
C THR A 63 -7.34 0.83 8.27
N THR A 64 -6.57 0.85 9.36
CA THR A 64 -5.15 1.27 9.33
C THR A 64 -4.15 0.12 9.29
N ARG A 65 -4.61 -1.12 9.49
CA ARG A 65 -3.73 -2.29 9.40
C ARG A 65 -3.13 -2.44 8.00
N VAL A 66 -1.93 -2.97 7.96
CA VAL A 66 -1.26 -3.31 6.69
C VAL A 66 -2.06 -4.41 5.97
N PRO A 67 -2.54 -4.17 4.75
CA PRO A 67 -3.23 -5.20 3.98
C PRO A 67 -2.26 -6.33 3.63
N ARG A 68 -2.80 -7.55 3.51
CA ARG A 68 -1.99 -8.76 3.30
C ARG A 68 -2.55 -9.57 2.16
N ALA A 69 -1.66 -10.14 1.37
CA ALA A 69 -2.02 -11.13 0.37
C ALA A 69 -2.59 -12.40 1.03
N ARG A 70 -3.51 -13.05 0.36
CA ARG A 70 -4.17 -14.29 0.82
C ARG A 70 -3.15 -15.42 0.87
N LYS A 71 -3.30 -16.31 1.83
CA LYS A 71 -2.48 -17.52 1.92
C LYS A 71 -2.70 -18.39 0.68
N GLY A 72 -1.62 -18.98 0.16
CA GLY A 72 -1.66 -19.87 -1.00
C GLY A 72 -1.86 -19.14 -2.34
N ARG A 73 -1.66 -17.82 -2.38
CA ARG A 73 -1.61 -17.03 -3.62
C ARG A 73 -0.31 -16.27 -3.71
N THR A 74 0.13 -16.01 -4.92
CA THR A 74 1.30 -15.19 -5.18
C THR A 74 0.98 -13.71 -4.96
N GLY A 75 1.48 -13.15 -3.88
CA GLY A 75 1.20 -11.75 -3.50
C GLY A 75 2.03 -10.78 -4.33
N ILE A 76 1.36 -9.90 -5.08
CA ILE A 76 1.96 -8.74 -5.75
C ILE A 76 1.50 -7.50 -5.01
N VAL A 77 2.46 -6.75 -4.45
CA VAL A 77 2.17 -5.58 -3.62
C VAL A 77 2.71 -4.33 -4.28
N ILE A 78 1.87 -3.31 -4.39
CA ILE A 78 2.21 -2.00 -4.94
C ILE A 78 2.21 -0.97 -3.82
N ALA A 79 3.35 -0.29 -3.66
CA ALA A 79 3.59 0.70 -2.63
C ALA A 79 4.13 2.00 -3.26
N VAL A 80 3.36 2.60 -4.16
CA VAL A 80 3.75 3.85 -4.84
C VAL A 80 3.04 5.02 -4.18
N SER A 81 3.80 6.01 -3.73
CA SER A 81 3.30 7.27 -3.20
C SER A 81 3.22 8.34 -4.29
N ALA A 82 2.24 9.24 -4.19
CA ALA A 82 2.09 10.39 -5.08
C ALA A 82 1.97 11.67 -4.25
N GLU A 83 2.56 12.77 -4.73
CA GLU A 83 2.64 14.04 -4.00
C GLU A 83 1.32 14.82 -3.97
N GLY A 84 0.32 14.51 -4.79
CA GLY A 84 -0.95 15.21 -4.85
C GLY A 84 -2.14 14.30 -5.09
N ASP A 85 -3.34 14.81 -4.81
CA ASP A 85 -4.58 14.03 -5.04
C ASP A 85 -4.81 13.75 -6.52
N LYS A 86 -4.50 14.69 -7.40
CA LYS A 86 -4.60 14.51 -8.85
C LYS A 86 -3.65 13.43 -9.35
N GLU A 87 -2.40 13.45 -8.88
CA GLU A 87 -1.40 12.46 -9.23
C GLU A 87 -1.77 11.08 -8.69
N ARG A 88 -2.36 11.03 -7.51
CA ARG A 88 -2.84 9.77 -6.93
C ARG A 88 -3.97 9.15 -7.75
N ILE A 89 -4.94 9.96 -8.22
CA ILE A 89 -6.04 9.48 -9.05
C ILE A 89 -5.48 8.96 -10.39
N ARG A 90 -4.57 9.68 -11.02
CA ARG A 90 -3.91 9.24 -12.26
C ARG A 90 -3.11 7.96 -12.06
N LEU A 91 -2.27 7.91 -11.02
CA LEU A 91 -1.51 6.71 -10.70
C LEU A 91 -2.44 5.50 -10.50
N GLN A 92 -3.59 5.72 -9.86
CA GLN A 92 -4.58 4.66 -9.67
C GLN A 92 -5.23 4.21 -10.97
N SER A 93 -5.67 5.15 -11.85
CA SER A 93 -6.36 4.82 -13.10
C SER A 93 -5.40 4.27 -14.15
N ASP A 94 -4.30 4.98 -14.39
CA ASP A 94 -3.49 4.79 -15.59
C ASP A 94 -2.33 3.79 -15.37
N PHE A 95 -1.97 3.55 -14.12
CA PHE A 95 -0.91 2.61 -13.77
C PHE A 95 -1.43 1.40 -13.00
N ILE A 96 -2.06 1.60 -11.85
CA ILE A 96 -2.43 0.50 -10.95
C ILE A 96 -3.54 -0.36 -11.54
N ASN A 97 -4.56 0.24 -12.15
CA ASN A 97 -5.66 -0.52 -12.75
C ASN A 97 -5.21 -1.28 -13.99
N VAL A 98 -4.37 -0.67 -14.84
CA VAL A 98 -3.81 -1.34 -16.03
C VAL A 98 -2.91 -2.51 -15.61
N LEU A 99 -2.04 -2.30 -14.60
CA LEU A 99 -1.20 -3.35 -14.06
C LEU A 99 -2.03 -4.51 -13.50
N ARG A 100 -3.11 -4.20 -12.78
CA ARG A 100 -4.04 -5.22 -12.27
C ARG A 100 -4.68 -5.99 -13.42
N SER A 101 -5.21 -5.32 -14.43
CA SER A 101 -5.84 -5.96 -15.60
C SER A 101 -4.86 -6.88 -16.31
N ALA A 102 -3.63 -6.43 -16.56
CA ALA A 102 -2.60 -7.22 -17.21
C ALA A 102 -2.18 -8.48 -16.41
N LEU A 103 -2.31 -8.43 -15.08
CA LEU A 103 -2.07 -9.58 -14.21
C LEU A 103 -3.27 -10.53 -14.13
N ASP A 104 -4.49 -9.99 -14.17
CA ASP A 104 -5.73 -10.77 -14.09
C ASP A 104 -6.07 -11.48 -15.42
N ASP A 105 -5.69 -10.90 -16.57
CA ASP A 105 -5.90 -11.49 -17.91
C ASP A 105 -5.06 -12.74 -18.17
N SER A 106 -4.06 -13.00 -17.33
CA SER A 106 -3.32 -14.25 -17.44
C SER A 106 -4.17 -15.41 -16.91
N ASN A 107 -4.68 -16.25 -17.82
CA ASN A 107 -5.27 -17.57 -17.54
C ASN A 107 -4.27 -18.57 -16.93
N ASP A 108 -3.25 -18.07 -16.26
CA ASP A 108 -2.10 -18.83 -15.82
C ASP A 108 -2.39 -19.61 -14.53
N LEU A 109 -1.69 -20.71 -14.40
CA LEU A 109 -1.63 -21.59 -13.21
C LEU A 109 -1.30 -20.81 -11.91
N LEU A 110 -0.75 -19.59 -12.03
CA LEU A 110 -0.38 -18.73 -10.93
C LEU A 110 -1.57 -17.83 -10.51
N ARG A 111 -2.14 -18.12 -9.36
CA ARG A 111 -3.19 -17.27 -8.77
C ARG A 111 -2.55 -16.06 -8.06
N PHE A 112 -2.54 -14.93 -8.74
CA PHE A 112 -2.07 -13.67 -8.16
C PHE A 112 -3.07 -13.09 -7.16
N ASP A 113 -2.54 -12.45 -6.12
CA ASP A 113 -3.30 -11.60 -5.21
C ASP A 113 -2.69 -10.20 -5.18
N PHE A 114 -3.40 -9.25 -5.78
CA PHE A 114 -2.91 -7.90 -6.00
C PHE A 114 -3.32 -6.99 -4.85
N VAL A 115 -2.33 -6.42 -4.17
CA VAL A 115 -2.52 -5.58 -2.98
C VAL A 115 -1.90 -4.21 -3.21
N VAL A 116 -2.70 -3.15 -3.09
CA VAL A 116 -2.22 -1.77 -3.13
C VAL A 116 -2.11 -1.25 -1.70
N LEU A 117 -0.93 -0.78 -1.32
CA LEU A 117 -0.71 -0.19 0.00
C LEU A 117 -1.30 1.23 0.07
N PRO A 118 -2.01 1.57 1.15
CA PRO A 118 -2.40 2.95 1.42
C PRO A 118 -1.19 3.89 1.46
N LYS A 119 -1.41 5.16 1.11
CA LYS A 119 -0.38 6.21 1.03
C LYS A 119 0.53 6.24 2.26
N TRP A 120 -0.05 6.21 3.47
CA TRP A 120 0.71 6.27 4.73
C TRP A 120 1.59 5.05 5.01
N HIS A 121 1.37 3.92 4.34
CA HIS A 121 2.26 2.78 4.36
C HIS A 121 3.31 2.88 3.26
N ALA A 122 2.93 3.29 2.05
CA ALA A 122 3.84 3.46 0.92
C ALA A 122 4.93 4.51 1.22
N GLU A 123 4.57 5.62 1.86
CA GLU A 123 5.52 6.67 2.26
C GLU A 123 6.59 6.24 3.28
N LYS A 124 6.35 5.13 3.99
CA LYS A 124 7.33 4.57 4.95
C LYS A 124 8.36 3.65 4.30
N ILE A 125 8.19 3.35 3.01
CA ILE A 125 9.10 2.47 2.28
C ILE A 125 10.09 3.35 1.50
N LEU A 126 11.15 3.77 2.19
CA LEU A 126 12.16 4.66 1.64
C LEU A 126 13.37 3.92 1.06
N ASP A 127 13.66 2.74 1.57
CA ASP A 127 14.82 1.92 1.25
C ASP A 127 14.47 0.44 1.11
N SER A 128 15.46 -0.36 0.77
CA SER A 128 15.30 -1.81 0.57
C SER A 128 14.98 -2.55 1.87
N ASP A 129 15.50 -2.10 3.01
CA ASP A 129 15.26 -2.75 4.32
C ASP A 129 13.81 -2.55 4.77
N ALA A 130 13.29 -1.32 4.61
CA ALA A 130 11.89 -1.03 4.84
C ALA A 130 11.00 -1.83 3.86
N ALA A 131 11.40 -1.92 2.58
CA ALA A 131 10.68 -2.69 1.58
C ALA A 131 10.59 -4.18 1.96
N GLU A 132 11.69 -4.80 2.39
CA GLU A 132 11.71 -6.20 2.83
C GLU A 132 10.79 -6.43 4.04
N LYS A 133 10.86 -5.55 5.04
CA LYS A 133 9.99 -5.61 6.22
C LYS A 133 8.52 -5.51 5.86
N TYR A 134 8.16 -4.63 4.91
CA TYR A 134 6.78 -4.51 4.44
C TYR A 134 6.37 -5.69 3.56
N ALA A 135 7.23 -6.18 2.68
CA ALA A 135 6.97 -7.34 1.86
C ALA A 135 6.63 -8.57 2.72
N ARG A 136 7.41 -8.84 3.76
CA ARG A 136 7.12 -9.90 4.72
C ARG A 136 5.79 -9.68 5.46
N LYS A 137 5.48 -8.46 5.90
CA LYS A 137 4.19 -8.13 6.57
C LYS A 137 2.99 -8.32 5.66
N CYS A 138 3.12 -7.96 4.38
CA CYS A 138 2.07 -8.07 3.36
C CYS A 138 1.96 -9.47 2.76
N ARG A 139 2.90 -10.39 3.04
CA ARG A 139 3.08 -11.67 2.34
C ARG A 139 3.26 -11.46 0.84
N ALA A 140 4.06 -10.46 0.48
CA ALA A 140 4.41 -10.20 -0.90
C ALA A 140 5.47 -11.19 -1.37
N HIS A 141 5.28 -11.72 -2.58
CA HIS A 141 6.32 -12.39 -3.34
C HIS A 141 7.04 -11.38 -4.25
N PHE A 142 6.28 -10.36 -4.70
CA PHE A 142 6.80 -9.28 -5.49
C PHE A 142 6.27 -7.94 -4.92
N LEU A 143 7.18 -7.01 -4.62
CA LEU A 143 6.86 -5.69 -4.12
C LEU A 143 7.41 -4.63 -5.07
N VAL A 144 6.54 -3.78 -5.61
CA VAL A 144 6.90 -2.57 -6.33
C VAL A 144 6.73 -1.38 -5.39
N PHE A 145 7.77 -0.59 -5.21
CA PHE A 145 7.72 0.58 -4.34
C PHE A 145 8.41 1.78 -4.98
N GLY A 146 7.98 2.96 -4.59
CA GLY A 146 8.54 4.19 -5.12
C GLY A 146 7.65 5.40 -4.99
N ASN A 147 7.93 6.40 -5.80
CA ASN A 147 7.17 7.64 -5.79
C ASN A 147 6.92 8.21 -7.19
N ALA A 148 5.77 8.83 -7.34
CA ALA A 148 5.39 9.65 -8.49
C ALA A 148 5.49 11.12 -8.08
N LYS A 149 6.26 11.92 -8.84
CA LYS A 149 6.47 13.34 -8.60
C LYS A 149 6.26 14.14 -9.87
N VAL A 150 5.69 15.34 -9.72
CA VAL A 150 5.64 16.32 -10.79
C VAL A 150 6.91 17.16 -10.73
N ARG A 151 7.57 17.33 -11.86
CA ARG A 151 8.69 18.24 -12.03
C ARG A 151 8.44 19.16 -13.20
N VAL A 152 8.85 20.41 -13.07
CA VAL A 152 8.88 21.34 -14.20
C VAL A 152 10.24 21.20 -14.88
N LEU A 153 10.23 20.66 -16.10
CA LEU A 153 11.42 20.56 -16.96
C LEU A 153 11.20 21.44 -18.19
N ASN A 154 12.07 22.40 -18.40
CA ASN A 154 12.00 23.35 -19.53
C ASN A 154 10.64 24.09 -19.64
N GLY A 155 10.03 24.46 -18.50
CA GLY A 155 8.74 25.14 -18.47
C GLY A 155 7.52 24.23 -18.68
N LYS A 156 7.72 22.93 -18.93
CA LYS A 156 6.63 21.92 -19.03
C LYS A 156 6.59 21.05 -17.79
N GLU A 157 5.39 20.78 -17.30
CA GLU A 157 5.18 19.79 -16.24
C GLU A 157 5.49 18.39 -16.81
N SER A 158 6.35 17.67 -16.10
CA SER A 158 6.73 16.30 -16.42
C SER A 158 6.49 15.41 -15.20
N HIS A 159 5.89 14.25 -15.42
CA HIS A 159 5.68 13.26 -14.37
C HIS A 159 6.88 12.32 -14.31
N VAL A 160 7.51 12.24 -13.15
CA VAL A 160 8.65 11.36 -12.90
C VAL A 160 8.20 10.24 -11.99
N LEU A 161 8.14 9.03 -12.53
CA LEU A 161 7.84 7.82 -11.80
C LEU A 161 9.16 7.10 -11.47
N ARG A 162 9.48 7.04 -10.18
CA ARG A 162 10.63 6.29 -9.68
C ARG A 162 10.16 5.02 -9.04
N LEU A 163 10.42 3.89 -9.69
CA LEU A 163 10.05 2.58 -9.21
C LEU A 163 11.29 1.78 -8.82
N ARG A 164 11.14 1.03 -7.77
CA ARG A 164 12.04 -0.04 -7.34
C ARG A 164 11.21 -1.28 -7.09
N GLN A 165 11.83 -2.44 -7.20
CA GLN A 165 11.18 -3.71 -6.94
C GLN A 165 11.98 -4.55 -5.97
N LEU A 166 11.27 -5.43 -5.30
CA LEU A 166 11.83 -6.44 -4.41
C LEU A 166 11.11 -7.76 -4.64
N ILE A 167 11.88 -8.82 -4.87
CA ILE A 167 11.36 -10.19 -4.89
C ILE A 167 11.69 -10.84 -3.57
N VAL A 168 10.68 -11.45 -2.96
CA VAL A 168 10.84 -12.24 -1.74
C VAL A 168 10.74 -13.71 -2.12
N HIS A 169 11.84 -14.42 -2.00
CA HIS A 169 11.95 -15.84 -2.29
C HIS A 169 12.63 -16.57 -1.13
N LYS A 170 12.60 -17.89 -1.13
CA LYS A 170 13.42 -18.70 -0.24
C LYS A 170 14.91 -18.45 -0.51
N PRO A 171 15.79 -18.67 0.49
CA PRO A 171 17.22 -18.52 0.27
C PRO A 171 17.69 -19.35 -0.95
N ILE A 172 18.38 -18.70 -1.86
CA ILE A 172 19.01 -19.29 -3.04
C ILE A 172 20.53 -19.22 -2.91
N PRO A 173 21.29 -20.09 -3.59
CA PRO A 173 22.74 -20.03 -3.60
C PRO A 173 23.26 -18.64 -3.98
N THR A 174 24.33 -18.19 -3.32
CA THR A 174 24.85 -16.80 -3.45
C THR A 174 25.22 -16.43 -4.87
N ASP A 175 25.76 -17.39 -5.63
CA ASP A 175 26.19 -17.16 -7.00
C ASP A 175 24.99 -16.92 -7.94
N LEU A 176 23.93 -17.70 -7.80
CA LEU A 176 22.67 -17.51 -8.52
C LEU A 176 21.98 -16.21 -8.11
N SER A 177 22.05 -15.85 -6.82
CA SER A 177 21.48 -14.59 -6.32
C SER A 177 22.14 -13.37 -6.96
N LYS A 178 23.45 -13.39 -7.19
CA LYS A 178 24.17 -12.29 -7.85
C LYS A 178 23.75 -12.15 -9.32
N VAL A 179 23.72 -13.24 -10.06
CA VAL A 179 23.30 -13.24 -11.47
C VAL A 179 21.86 -12.73 -11.59
N PHE A 180 20.97 -13.23 -10.75
CA PHE A 180 19.57 -12.83 -10.72
C PHE A 180 19.38 -11.35 -10.38
N SER A 181 20.15 -10.82 -9.41
CA SER A 181 20.11 -9.40 -9.05
C SER A 181 20.65 -8.51 -10.16
N GLN A 182 21.66 -8.96 -10.91
CA GLN A 182 22.20 -8.24 -12.05
C GLN A 182 21.19 -8.19 -13.19
N GLU A 183 20.62 -9.30 -13.61
CA GLU A 183 19.59 -9.36 -14.63
C GLU A 183 18.38 -8.48 -14.27
N MET A 184 17.93 -8.53 -13.00
CA MET A 184 16.87 -7.64 -12.54
C MET A 184 17.23 -6.16 -12.69
N SER A 185 18.47 -5.77 -12.37
CA SER A 185 18.89 -4.36 -12.44
C SER A 185 18.97 -3.86 -13.89
N GLU A 186 19.28 -4.73 -14.82
CA GLU A 186 19.33 -4.43 -16.26
C GLU A 186 17.93 -4.27 -16.86
N VAL A 187 16.99 -5.12 -16.45
CA VAL A 187 15.59 -5.09 -16.91
C VAL A 187 14.86 -3.84 -16.37
N PHE A 188 15.19 -3.40 -15.17
CA PHE A 188 14.51 -2.28 -14.54
C PHE A 188 15.44 -1.06 -14.41
N SER A 189 15.45 -0.19 -15.40
CA SER A 189 16.05 1.14 -15.23
C SER A 189 15.22 1.98 -14.26
N GLY A 190 15.79 2.32 -13.12
CA GLY A 190 15.08 2.88 -11.95
C GLY A 190 14.37 4.23 -12.10
N ASN A 191 14.39 4.88 -13.28
CA ASN A 191 13.73 6.15 -13.52
C ASN A 191 12.98 6.13 -14.84
N ILE A 192 11.66 6.22 -14.77
CA ILE A 192 10.81 6.39 -15.94
C ILE A 192 10.38 7.85 -15.99
N ASN A 193 10.84 8.57 -17.01
CA ASN A 193 10.42 9.94 -17.27
C ASN A 193 9.32 9.91 -18.35
N VAL A 194 8.12 10.31 -17.96
CA VAL A 194 6.99 10.41 -18.88
C VAL A 194 6.67 11.88 -19.08
N SER A 195 6.75 12.36 -20.32
CA SER A 195 6.33 13.73 -20.66
C SER A 195 4.80 13.81 -20.67
N ARG A 196 4.24 14.97 -20.29
CA ARG A 196 2.79 15.17 -20.16
C ARG A 196 2.00 14.83 -21.43
N GLU A 197 2.61 15.00 -22.61
CA GLU A 197 1.98 14.71 -23.91
C GLU A 197 1.82 13.21 -24.16
N ASN A 198 2.64 12.36 -23.51
CA ASN A 198 2.64 10.91 -23.68
C ASN A 198 2.36 10.17 -22.35
N ASP A 199 1.79 10.85 -21.38
CA ASP A 199 1.68 10.37 -19.99
C ASP A 199 0.87 9.07 -19.91
N LEU A 200 -0.30 9.03 -20.54
CA LEU A 200 -1.17 7.85 -20.56
C LEU A 200 -0.49 6.63 -21.21
N VAL A 201 0.06 6.82 -22.41
CA VAL A 201 0.73 5.73 -23.14
C VAL A 201 1.95 5.25 -22.40
N GLY A 202 2.73 6.16 -21.83
CA GLY A 202 3.94 5.80 -21.06
C GLY A 202 3.61 5.02 -19.79
N LEU A 203 2.58 5.39 -19.04
CA LEU A 203 2.16 4.68 -17.85
C LEU A 203 1.54 3.33 -18.18
N GLU A 204 0.73 3.25 -19.22
CA GLU A 204 0.12 2.01 -19.69
C GLU A 204 1.18 0.99 -20.13
N VAL A 205 2.11 1.40 -21.02
CA VAL A 205 3.23 0.54 -21.47
C VAL A 205 4.08 0.09 -20.30
N THR A 206 4.38 0.99 -19.37
CA THR A 206 5.13 0.64 -18.16
C THR A 206 4.39 -0.38 -17.29
N SER A 207 3.07 -0.26 -17.17
CA SER A 207 2.25 -1.16 -16.37
C SER A 207 2.21 -2.57 -16.96
N VAL A 208 2.00 -2.69 -18.27
CA VAL A 208 2.01 -3.97 -18.98
C VAL A 208 3.37 -4.63 -18.86
N TRP A 209 4.44 -3.87 -19.13
CA TRP A 209 5.80 -4.38 -19.04
C TRP A 209 6.16 -4.83 -17.61
N LEU A 210 5.75 -4.08 -16.59
CA LEU A 210 5.96 -4.45 -15.20
C LEU A 210 5.20 -5.73 -14.83
N ALA A 211 3.99 -5.92 -15.39
CA ALA A 211 3.21 -7.14 -15.17
C ALA A 211 3.94 -8.38 -15.72
N GLU A 212 4.44 -8.29 -16.97
CA GLU A 212 5.17 -9.38 -17.59
C GLU A 212 6.51 -9.66 -16.88
N ALA A 213 7.23 -8.62 -16.51
CA ALA A 213 8.45 -8.75 -15.71
C ALA A 213 8.18 -9.40 -14.34
N ALA A 214 7.10 -9.02 -13.65
CA ALA A 214 6.73 -9.63 -12.38
C ALA A 214 6.44 -11.13 -12.53
N LYS A 215 5.70 -11.54 -13.55
CA LYS A 215 5.42 -12.95 -13.86
C LYS A 215 6.73 -13.73 -14.11
N TYR A 216 7.60 -13.19 -14.96
CA TYR A 216 8.88 -13.80 -15.29
C TYR A 216 9.75 -14.01 -14.04
N PHE A 217 9.97 -12.94 -13.26
CA PHE A 217 10.83 -13.02 -12.09
C PHE A 217 10.26 -13.89 -10.98
N ILE A 218 8.95 -13.91 -10.79
CA ILE A 218 8.30 -14.82 -9.84
C ILE A 218 8.50 -16.28 -10.28
N ALA A 219 8.32 -16.57 -11.57
CA ALA A 219 8.50 -17.91 -12.10
C ALA A 219 9.96 -18.39 -11.96
N VAL A 220 10.93 -17.52 -12.28
CA VAL A 220 12.36 -17.84 -12.13
C VAL A 220 12.73 -18.02 -10.65
N ALA A 221 12.24 -17.15 -9.76
CA ALA A 221 12.49 -17.29 -8.33
C ALA A 221 11.90 -18.58 -7.76
N ALA A 222 10.70 -18.97 -8.18
CA ALA A 222 10.07 -20.23 -7.80
C ALA A 222 10.87 -21.44 -8.29
N LEU A 223 11.31 -21.39 -9.54
CA LEU A 223 12.14 -22.46 -10.14
C LEU A 223 13.47 -22.63 -9.38
N VAL A 224 14.19 -21.55 -9.16
CA VAL A 224 15.51 -21.56 -8.52
C VAL A 224 15.43 -21.91 -7.03
N SER A 225 14.36 -21.52 -6.35
CA SER A 225 14.14 -21.85 -4.93
C SER A 225 13.49 -23.22 -4.71
N GLY A 226 13.09 -23.93 -5.78
CA GLY A 226 12.34 -25.17 -5.68
C GLY A 226 10.92 -25.02 -5.12
N ASP A 227 10.35 -23.82 -5.17
CA ASP A 227 9.03 -23.49 -4.63
C ASP A 227 7.99 -23.49 -5.77
N LEU A 228 7.82 -24.65 -6.39
CA LEU A 228 6.91 -24.85 -7.53
C LEU A 228 5.47 -25.26 -7.12
N ASN A 229 5.10 -25.08 -5.84
CA ASN A 229 3.77 -25.43 -5.30
C ASN A 229 2.81 -24.24 -5.26
#